data_1dbeb9bbd56c28f6c7bf27eef22fed03
#
_entry.id   1dbeb9bbd56c28f6c7bf27eef22fed03
#
_cell.length_a   1.000
_cell.length_b   1.000
_cell.length_c   1.000
_cell.angle_alpha   90.00
_cell.angle_beta   90.00
_cell.angle_gamma   90.00
#
_symmetry.space_group_name_H-M   'P 1'
#
loop_
_entity.id
_entity.type
_entity.pdbx_description
1 polymer ?
#
loop_
_entity_poly.entity_id
_entity_poly.type
_entity_poly.pdbx_seq_one_letter_code
_entity_poly.pdbx_strand_id
1 'polypeptide(L)' 'MLTYHTAGDSHGPVLIGIVEGFPAHVPVDEEFVNRMLARRQGGYGRSKRQRLEKDRAQFVAGVWKGETTGAPIGILIRN' A
#
# COMPACT_ATOMS: atom_id res chain seq x y z
N MET A 1 -10.13 -2.69 17.42
CA MET A 1 -10.83 -2.88 16.15
C MET A 1 -10.03 -2.27 15.01
N LEU A 2 -9.99 -2.97 13.90
CA LEU A 2 -9.25 -2.52 12.74
C LEU A 2 -10.05 -1.50 11.94
N THR A 3 -9.47 -0.35 11.70
CA THR A 3 -10.11 0.69 10.88
C THR A 3 -9.11 1.21 9.87
N TYR A 4 -9.62 1.85 8.82
CA TYR A 4 -8.72 2.44 7.84
C TYR A 4 -9.34 3.70 7.26
N HIS A 5 -8.46 4.55 6.75
CA HIS A 5 -8.84 5.78 6.09
C HIS A 5 -7.99 5.94 4.85
N THR A 6 -8.55 6.56 3.84
CA THR A 6 -7.80 6.82 2.62
C THR A 6 -7.96 8.28 2.24
N ALA A 7 -6.99 8.79 1.50
CA ALA A 7 -7.01 10.15 1.01
C ALA A 7 -6.28 10.19 -0.32
N GLY A 8 -6.75 11.06 -1.21
CA GLY A 8 -6.12 11.22 -2.50
C GLY A 8 -7.11 11.06 -3.62
N ASP A 9 -6.71 11.54 -4.79
CA ASP A 9 -7.53 11.46 -6.00
C ASP A 9 -6.86 10.57 -7.02
N SER A 10 -7.66 9.99 -7.90
CA SER A 10 -7.12 9.13 -8.94
C SER A 10 -6.18 9.91 -9.86
N HIS A 11 -6.33 11.21 -9.96
CA HIS A 11 -5.48 12.05 -10.79
C HIS A 11 -4.47 12.85 -9.98
N GLY A 12 -4.43 12.62 -8.68
CA GLY A 12 -3.47 13.31 -7.83
C GLY A 12 -2.11 12.64 -7.86
N PRO A 13 -1.13 13.25 -7.20
CA PRO A 13 0.23 12.70 -7.21
C PRO A 13 0.37 11.43 -6.38
N VAL A 14 -0.43 11.27 -5.35
CA VAL A 14 -0.31 10.11 -4.47
C VAL A 14 -1.67 9.75 -3.90
N LEU A 15 -1.76 8.50 -3.48
CA LEU A 15 -2.86 8.03 -2.64
C LEU A 15 -2.26 7.65 -1.30
N ILE A 16 -3.00 7.91 -0.23
CA ILE A 16 -2.52 7.65 1.11
C ILE A 16 -3.53 6.75 1.82
N GLY A 17 -3.04 5.73 2.49
CA GLY A 17 -3.87 4.88 3.31
C GLY A 17 -3.34 4.85 4.73
N ILE A 18 -4.24 4.86 5.70
CA ILE A 18 -3.87 4.77 7.11
C ILE A 18 -4.68 3.64 7.71
N VAL A 19 -3.99 2.70 8.35
CA VAL A 19 -4.63 1.56 9.00
C VAL A 19 -4.38 1.67 10.49
N GLU A 20 -5.43 1.60 11.28
CA GLU A 20 -5.34 1.70 12.74
C GLU A 20 -5.89 0.45 13.38
N GLY A 21 -5.40 0.15 14.58
CA GLY A 21 -5.87 -0.99 15.33
C GLY A 21 -5.17 -2.29 14.99
N PHE A 22 -4.11 -2.21 14.22
CA PHE A 22 -3.35 -3.39 13.85
C PHE A 22 -2.38 -3.74 14.96
N PRO A 23 -2.27 -5.02 15.34
CA PRO A 23 -1.36 -5.39 16.43
C PRO A 23 0.11 -5.20 16.05
N ALA A 24 0.94 -5.02 17.07
CA ALA A 24 2.37 -4.90 16.88
C ALA A 24 3.00 -6.23 16.49
N HIS A 25 4.19 -6.16 15.92
CA HIS A 25 5.05 -7.32 15.65
C HIS A 25 4.51 -8.28 14.61
N VAL A 26 3.66 -7.78 13.72
CA VAL A 26 3.20 -8.59 12.59
C VAL A 26 4.16 -8.35 11.43
N PRO A 27 4.74 -9.40 10.85
CA PRO A 27 5.66 -9.22 9.73
C PRO A 27 4.97 -8.55 8.54
N VAL A 28 5.68 -7.62 7.92
CA VAL A 28 5.19 -6.92 6.74
C VAL A 28 6.12 -7.23 5.58
N ASP A 29 5.55 -7.78 4.51
CA ASP A 29 6.31 -8.10 3.32
C ASP A 29 5.89 -7.14 2.22
N GLU A 30 6.62 -6.04 2.09
CA GLU A 30 6.29 -5.01 1.11
C GLU A 30 6.36 -5.53 -0.32
N GLU A 31 7.30 -6.43 -0.58
CA GLU A 31 7.41 -7.04 -1.90
C GLU A 31 6.16 -7.82 -2.26
N PHE A 32 5.65 -8.59 -1.30
CA PHE A 32 4.45 -9.36 -1.53
C PHE A 32 3.26 -8.44 -1.82
N VAL A 33 3.14 -7.37 -1.02
CA VAL A 33 2.05 -6.42 -1.21
C VAL A 33 2.12 -5.82 -2.60
N ASN A 34 3.31 -5.45 -3.04
CA ASN A 34 3.47 -4.85 -4.35
C ASN A 34 3.22 -5.83 -5.48
N ARG A 35 3.56 -7.11 -5.28
CA ARG A 35 3.23 -8.10 -6.27
C ARG A 35 1.73 -8.27 -6.43
N MET A 36 1.01 -8.28 -5.30
CA MET A 36 -0.44 -8.41 -5.36
C MET A 36 -1.07 -7.18 -6.01
N LEU A 37 -0.55 -6.00 -5.68
CA LEU A 37 -1.05 -4.77 -6.28
C LEU A 37 -0.86 -4.79 -7.80
N ALA A 38 0.30 -5.23 -8.24
CA ALA A 38 0.58 -5.31 -9.67
C ALA A 38 -0.35 -6.31 -10.36
N ARG A 39 -0.63 -7.43 -9.72
CA ARG A 39 -1.55 -8.41 -10.30
C ARG A 39 -2.94 -7.83 -10.47
N ARG A 40 -3.42 -7.09 -9.49
CA ARG A 40 -4.74 -6.47 -9.60
C ARG A 40 -4.78 -5.49 -10.75
N GLN A 41 -3.74 -4.68 -10.87
CA GLN A 41 -3.70 -3.66 -11.91
C GLN A 41 -3.58 -4.27 -13.29
N GLY A 42 -2.92 -5.41 -13.41
CA GLY A 42 -2.72 -6.06 -14.69
C GLY A 42 -3.78 -7.07 -15.03
N GLY A 43 -4.73 -7.34 -14.13
CA GLY A 43 -5.59 -8.48 -14.24
C GLY A 43 -6.83 -8.32 -15.07
N TYR A 44 -7.05 -7.17 -15.68
CA TYR A 44 -8.30 -6.91 -16.39
C TYR A 44 -8.06 -6.48 -17.81
N GLY A 45 -7.07 -7.08 -18.46
CA GLY A 45 -6.83 -6.76 -19.84
C GLY A 45 -6.23 -5.40 -20.06
N ARG A 46 -5.57 -4.87 -19.08
CA ARG A 46 -4.97 -3.55 -19.21
C ARG A 46 -3.80 -3.58 -20.18
N SER A 47 -3.49 -2.44 -20.73
CA SER A 47 -2.40 -2.34 -21.67
C SER A 47 -1.07 -2.63 -20.98
N LYS A 48 -0.09 -3.01 -21.77
CA LYS A 48 1.24 -3.25 -21.23
C LYS A 48 1.85 -1.99 -20.67
N ARG A 49 1.52 -0.86 -21.24
CA ARG A 49 2.03 0.41 -20.73
C ARG A 49 1.58 0.63 -19.30
N GLN A 50 0.34 0.31 -19.01
CA GLN A 50 -0.13 0.47 -17.65
C GLN A 50 0.60 -0.42 -16.67
N ARG A 51 0.97 -1.62 -17.10
CA ARG A 51 1.74 -2.49 -16.24
C ARG A 51 3.12 -1.93 -15.96
N LEU A 52 3.71 -1.28 -16.94
CA LEU A 52 5.03 -0.68 -16.74
C LEU A 52 4.97 0.50 -15.80
N GLU A 53 3.83 1.16 -15.74
CA GLU A 53 3.68 2.34 -14.90
C GLU A 53 2.89 2.05 -13.65
N LYS A 54 2.83 0.79 -13.26
CA LYS A 54 2.01 0.43 -12.13
C LYS A 54 2.48 1.11 -10.86
N ASP A 55 1.54 1.33 -9.98
CA ASP A 55 1.81 1.96 -8.71
C ASP A 55 2.49 1.00 -7.77
N ARG A 56 3.24 1.56 -6.86
CA ARG A 56 3.86 0.78 -5.82
C ARG A 56 3.48 1.37 -4.48
N ALA A 57 3.26 0.48 -3.53
CA ALA A 57 2.95 0.87 -2.17
C ALA A 57 4.22 0.99 -1.36
N GLN A 58 4.31 2.04 -0.56
CA GLN A 58 5.41 2.23 0.37
C GLN A 58 4.83 2.35 1.76
N PHE A 59 5.42 1.64 2.71
CA PHE A 59 5.02 1.75 4.10
C PHE A 59 5.86 2.84 4.73
N VAL A 60 5.24 3.99 5.02
CA VAL A 60 5.97 5.16 5.47
C VAL A 60 5.80 5.43 6.95
N ALA A 61 4.94 4.69 7.63
CA ALA A 61 4.75 4.84 9.07
C ALA A 61 4.21 3.55 9.65
N GLY A 62 4.46 3.32 10.94
CA GLY A 62 3.88 2.17 11.64
C GLY A 62 4.56 0.84 11.38
N VAL A 63 5.70 0.85 10.67
CA VAL A 63 6.46 -0.36 10.40
C VAL A 63 7.92 -0.08 10.73
N TRP A 64 8.54 -0.99 11.44
CA TRP A 64 9.94 -0.86 11.86
C TRP A 64 10.61 -2.20 11.71
N LYS A 65 11.69 -2.22 10.95
CA LYS A 65 12.47 -3.45 10.74
C LYS A 65 11.60 -4.60 10.25
N GLY A 66 10.66 -4.31 9.37
CA GLY A 66 9.85 -5.34 8.75
C GLY A 66 8.66 -5.80 9.55
N GLU A 67 8.36 -5.14 10.65
CA GLU A 67 7.23 -5.52 11.50
C GLU A 67 6.40 -4.30 11.86
N THR A 68 5.11 -4.54 12.10
CA THR A 68 4.25 -3.47 12.59
C THR A 68 4.66 -3.07 13.99
N THR A 69 4.38 -1.82 14.35
CA THR A 69 4.77 -1.29 15.66
C THR A 69 3.60 -1.16 16.63
N GLY A 70 2.38 -1.36 16.15
CA GLY A 70 1.20 -1.10 16.97
C GLY A 70 0.64 0.29 16.77
N ALA A 71 1.42 1.19 16.18
CA ALA A 71 0.95 2.52 15.84
C ALA A 71 0.21 2.46 14.50
N PRO A 72 -0.48 3.54 14.14
CA PRO A 72 -1.13 3.57 12.82
C PRO A 72 -0.11 3.34 11.70
N ILE A 73 -0.53 2.58 10.71
CA ILE A 73 0.32 2.24 9.58
C ILE A 73 -0.03 3.19 8.43
N GLY A 74 0.99 3.88 7.94
CA GLY A 74 0.81 4.77 6.81
C GLY A 74 1.34 4.13 5.54
N ILE A 75 0.52 4.15 4.50
CA ILE A 75 0.87 3.57 3.21
C ILE A 75 0.71 4.64 2.16
N LEU A 76 1.69 4.75 1.30
CA LEU A 76 1.68 5.76 0.25
C LEU A 76 1.84 5.07 -1.10
N ILE A 77 0.95 5.41 -2.02
CA ILE A 77 0.99 4.88 -3.37
C ILE A 77 1.14 6.05 -4.32
N ARG A 78 2.23 6.09 -5.06
CA ARG A 78 2.48 7.15 -6.03
C ARG A 78 1.84 6.80 -7.35
N ASN A 79 1.24 7.79 -7.95
CA ASN A 79 0.68 7.62 -9.31
C ASN A 79 1.74 7.89 -10.36
#